data_903ce5d146180e259f72bd265ff930c4
#
_entry.id   903ce5d146180e259f72bd265ff930c4
#
_cell.length_a   1.000
_cell.length_b   1.000
_cell.length_c   1.000
_cell.angle_alpha   90.00
_cell.angle_beta   90.00
_cell.angle_gamma   90.00
#
_symmetry.space_group_name_H-M   'P 1'
#
loop_
_entity.id
_entity.type
_entity.pdbx_description
1 polymer ?
#
loop_
_entity_poly.entity_id
_entity_poly.type
_entity_poly.pdbx_seq_one_letter_code
_entity_poly.pdbx_strand_id
1 'polypeptide(L)'
;GQAAAEKDDRAVIQIALLLDTSGSMQGLINQARTYLWKVVNDMTLARQNGKLPAIQIALYEYGSGRLSSKDAWVRQVLPFTDDLDKVSDELFKLKTGGSEEYCGAVMDRALKELKWNTENPDALKLIFIAGNEPFNQGNVPYAPVIARGLERGITVNTIYCGSAGDGDSVLWKDGARKGDGSFLNIDHNAAPPEP
;
A
#
# COMPACT_ATOMS: atom_id res chain seq x y z
N GLY A 1 4.66 25.77 -37.64
CA GLY A 1 3.67 25.54 -36.65
C GLY A 1 4.11 24.38 -35.75
N GLN A 2 4.48 24.66 -34.51
CA GLN A 2 4.67 23.60 -33.52
C GLN A 2 3.30 23.01 -33.25
N ALA A 3 3.12 21.71 -33.55
CA ALA A 3 1.96 20.98 -33.12
C ALA A 3 1.93 21.03 -31.59
N ALA A 4 0.87 21.57 -30.99
CA ALA A 4 0.67 21.50 -29.57
C ALA A 4 0.64 20.00 -29.19
N ALA A 5 1.48 19.60 -28.22
CA ALA A 5 1.47 18.24 -27.70
C ALA A 5 0.05 17.98 -27.20
N GLU A 6 -0.59 16.89 -27.70
CA GLU A 6 -1.88 16.46 -27.18
C GLU A 6 -1.78 16.26 -25.66
N LYS A 7 -2.63 16.95 -24.91
CA LYS A 7 -2.69 16.82 -23.47
C LYS A 7 -3.17 15.39 -23.16
N ASP A 8 -2.37 14.64 -22.40
CA ASP A 8 -2.79 13.32 -21.90
C ASP A 8 -3.97 13.51 -20.94
N ASP A 9 -5.17 13.07 -21.35
CA ASP A 9 -6.41 13.21 -20.60
C ASP A 9 -6.81 11.93 -19.87
N ARG A 10 -5.91 10.93 -19.81
CA ARG A 10 -6.16 9.70 -19.03
C ARG A 10 -6.25 10.01 -17.54
N ALA A 11 -7.14 9.28 -16.83
CA ALA A 11 -7.14 9.28 -15.38
C ALA A 11 -5.76 8.84 -14.86
N VAL A 12 -5.23 9.54 -13.85
CA VAL A 12 -3.95 9.19 -13.22
C VAL A 12 -4.22 8.49 -11.90
N ILE A 13 -3.63 7.32 -11.71
CA ILE A 13 -3.77 6.53 -10.49
C ILE A 13 -2.36 6.20 -9.97
N GLN A 14 -2.10 6.56 -8.72
CA GLN A 14 -0.86 6.21 -8.02
C GLN A 14 -1.21 5.37 -6.80
N ILE A 15 -0.61 4.19 -6.69
CA ILE A 15 -0.83 3.25 -5.59
C ILE A 15 0.51 2.87 -4.97
N ALA A 16 0.66 3.12 -3.67
CA ALA A 16 1.77 2.58 -2.89
C ALA A 16 1.28 1.34 -2.12
N LEU A 17 1.92 0.20 -2.38
CA LEU A 17 1.68 -1.06 -1.69
C LEU A 17 2.71 -1.21 -0.58
N LEU A 18 2.25 -1.30 0.67
CA LEU A 18 3.08 -1.44 1.87
C LEU A 18 2.75 -2.79 2.51
N LEU A 19 3.66 -3.75 2.40
CA LEU A 19 3.42 -5.13 2.82
C LEU A 19 4.34 -5.52 3.99
N ASP A 20 3.70 -5.97 5.08
CA ASP A 20 4.37 -6.59 6.21
C ASP A 20 4.99 -7.94 5.78
N THR A 21 6.30 -8.04 5.90
CA THR A 21 7.06 -9.26 5.64
C THR A 21 7.68 -9.85 6.91
N SER A 22 7.12 -9.55 8.07
CA SER A 22 7.52 -10.16 9.34
C SER A 22 7.22 -11.67 9.38
N GLY A 23 7.84 -12.37 10.34
CA GLY A 23 7.65 -13.81 10.50
C GLY A 23 6.20 -14.22 10.80
N SER A 24 5.44 -13.36 11.48
CA SER A 24 4.02 -13.60 11.78
C SER A 24 3.11 -13.59 10.54
N MET A 25 3.58 -13.04 9.42
CA MET A 25 2.88 -13.07 8.14
C MET A 25 3.03 -14.40 7.39
N GLN A 26 3.86 -15.31 7.87
CA GLN A 26 3.96 -16.65 7.29
C GLN A 26 2.58 -17.34 7.33
N GLY A 27 2.12 -17.84 6.19
CA GLY A 27 0.79 -18.40 6.03
C GLY A 27 -0.30 -17.39 5.63
N LEU A 28 -0.06 -16.09 5.79
CA LEU A 28 -0.99 -15.02 5.38
C LEU A 28 -0.46 -14.19 4.21
N ILE A 29 0.86 -14.20 4.00
CA ILE A 29 1.48 -13.33 2.99
C ILE A 29 0.99 -13.63 1.57
N ASN A 30 0.72 -14.89 1.25
CA ASN A 30 0.23 -15.24 -0.09
C ASN A 30 -1.16 -14.66 -0.35
N GLN A 31 -2.05 -14.70 0.63
CA GLN A 31 -3.38 -14.10 0.52
C GLN A 31 -3.29 -12.57 0.43
N ALA A 32 -2.44 -11.95 1.24
CA ALA A 32 -2.25 -10.50 1.26
C ALA A 32 -1.74 -9.99 -0.09
N ARG A 33 -0.67 -10.58 -0.63
CA ARG A 33 -0.11 -10.16 -1.91
C ARG A 33 -1.01 -10.48 -3.10
N THR A 34 -1.75 -11.59 -3.04
CA THR A 34 -2.75 -11.91 -4.07
C THR A 34 -3.87 -10.88 -4.09
N TYR A 35 -4.34 -10.45 -2.91
CA TYR A 35 -5.33 -9.40 -2.80
C TYR A 35 -4.81 -8.05 -3.32
N LEU A 36 -3.60 -7.67 -2.92
CA LEU A 36 -2.97 -6.44 -3.40
C LEU A 36 -2.83 -6.45 -4.93
N TRP A 37 -2.43 -7.58 -5.49
CA TRP A 37 -2.31 -7.71 -6.94
C TRP A 37 -3.67 -7.64 -7.64
N LYS A 38 -4.71 -8.21 -7.02
CA LYS A 38 -6.08 -8.09 -7.54
C LYS A 38 -6.54 -6.63 -7.57
N VAL A 39 -6.26 -5.86 -6.52
CA VAL A 39 -6.58 -4.42 -6.48
C VAL A 39 -5.90 -3.69 -7.63
N VAL A 40 -4.62 -3.94 -7.86
CA VAL A 40 -3.87 -3.34 -8.98
C VAL A 40 -4.52 -3.69 -10.31
N ASN A 41 -4.83 -4.96 -10.55
CA ASN A 41 -5.47 -5.40 -11.80
C ASN A 41 -6.85 -4.75 -12.02
N ASP A 42 -7.67 -4.71 -10.98
CA ASP A 42 -9.00 -4.09 -11.08
C ASP A 42 -8.89 -2.60 -11.44
N MET A 43 -7.90 -1.91 -10.85
CA MET A 43 -7.64 -0.49 -11.14
C MET A 43 -7.11 -0.26 -12.56
N THR A 44 -6.26 -1.16 -13.08
CA THR A 44 -5.73 -1.03 -14.45
C THR A 44 -6.81 -1.20 -15.52
N LEU A 45 -7.88 -1.90 -15.21
CA LEU A 45 -9.00 -2.15 -16.12
C LEU A 45 -10.12 -1.12 -16.00
N ALA A 46 -10.07 -0.26 -14.98
CA ALA A 46 -11.08 0.77 -14.78
C ALA A 46 -10.98 1.86 -15.87
N ARG A 47 -11.99 1.92 -16.73
CA ARG A 47 -12.03 2.92 -17.80
C ARG A 47 -12.76 4.18 -17.35
N GLN A 48 -12.19 5.32 -17.71
CA GLN A 48 -12.86 6.62 -17.60
C GLN A 48 -12.94 7.25 -18.99
N ASN A 49 -14.12 7.66 -19.40
CA ASN A 49 -14.35 8.20 -20.75
C ASN A 49 -13.83 7.27 -21.87
N GLY A 50 -13.97 5.95 -21.69
CA GLY A 50 -13.52 4.93 -22.64
C GLY A 50 -12.01 4.67 -22.66
N LYS A 51 -11.21 5.36 -21.83
CA LYS A 51 -9.76 5.22 -21.76
C LYS A 51 -9.30 4.49 -20.52
N LEU A 52 -8.25 3.67 -20.65
CA LEU A 52 -7.57 3.07 -19.52
C LEU A 52 -6.78 4.13 -18.74
N PRO A 53 -6.62 3.99 -17.39
CA PRO A 53 -5.87 4.94 -16.61
C PRO A 53 -4.37 4.86 -16.88
N ALA A 54 -3.68 5.97 -16.65
CA ALA A 54 -2.24 5.98 -16.45
C ALA A 54 -1.96 5.59 -15.00
N ILE A 55 -1.42 4.38 -14.77
CA ILE A 55 -1.21 3.84 -13.44
C ILE A 55 0.26 3.76 -13.09
N GLN A 56 0.61 4.14 -11.85
CA GLN A 56 1.93 3.99 -11.28
C GLN A 56 1.82 3.27 -9.94
N ILE A 57 2.65 2.27 -9.72
CA ILE A 57 2.68 1.46 -8.51
C ILE A 57 4.05 1.55 -7.87
N ALA A 58 4.08 1.76 -6.56
CA ALA A 58 5.27 1.63 -5.72
C ALA A 58 5.10 0.46 -4.74
N LEU A 59 6.20 -0.13 -4.31
CA LEU A 59 6.20 -1.25 -3.40
C LEU A 59 7.20 -1.03 -2.26
N TYR A 60 6.73 -1.19 -1.04
CA TYR A 60 7.53 -1.22 0.18
C TYR A 60 7.30 -2.54 0.92
N GLU A 61 8.34 -3.04 1.57
CA GLU A 61 8.21 -4.04 2.62
C GLU A 61 8.65 -3.46 3.96
N TYR A 62 8.08 -3.98 5.04
CA TYR A 62 8.44 -3.60 6.40
C TYR A 62 8.32 -4.79 7.35
N GLY A 63 9.04 -4.73 8.46
CA GLY A 63 8.94 -5.72 9.52
C GLY A 63 9.85 -6.93 9.36
N SER A 64 10.57 -7.08 8.26
CA SER A 64 11.53 -8.18 8.11
C SER A 64 12.78 -7.93 8.95
N GLY A 65 13.19 -8.94 9.73
CA GLY A 65 14.43 -8.88 10.51
C GLY A 65 15.70 -8.82 9.68
N ARG A 66 15.62 -9.01 8.37
CA ARG A 66 16.73 -8.82 7.42
C ARG A 66 16.94 -7.37 7.03
N LEU A 67 16.00 -6.50 7.39
CA LEU A 67 16.08 -5.07 7.10
C LEU A 67 16.84 -4.35 8.20
N SER A 68 17.36 -3.16 7.87
CA SER A 68 18.16 -2.36 8.82
C SER A 68 17.27 -1.68 9.87
N SER A 69 17.68 -1.78 11.13
CA SER A 69 17.06 -1.02 12.23
C SER A 69 17.21 0.51 12.06
N LYS A 70 18.25 0.95 11.38
CA LYS A 70 18.46 2.37 11.03
C LYS A 70 17.38 2.90 10.11
N ASP A 71 16.80 2.03 9.28
CA ASP A 71 15.69 2.33 8.38
C ASP A 71 14.33 1.93 8.99
N ALA A 72 14.26 1.72 10.30
CA ALA A 72 13.07 1.25 11.01
C ALA A 72 12.46 -0.02 10.40
N TRP A 73 13.32 -0.93 9.91
CA TRP A 73 12.93 -2.18 9.22
C TRP A 73 11.97 -1.92 8.04
N VAL A 74 12.20 -0.84 7.30
CA VAL A 74 11.45 -0.44 6.10
C VAL A 74 12.38 -0.47 4.89
N ARG A 75 11.90 -1.01 3.77
CA ARG A 75 12.62 -0.99 2.51
C ARG A 75 11.71 -0.57 1.36
N GLN A 76 12.14 0.42 0.58
CA GLN A 76 11.54 0.67 -0.73
C GLN A 76 12.02 -0.41 -1.71
N VAL A 77 11.10 -1.27 -2.15
CA VAL A 77 11.38 -2.31 -3.15
C VAL A 77 11.38 -1.69 -4.55
N LEU A 78 10.36 -0.90 -4.84
CA LEU A 78 10.19 -0.17 -6.10
C LEU A 78 9.67 1.23 -5.85
N PRO A 79 10.26 2.27 -6.49
CA PRO A 79 9.60 3.57 -6.60
C PRO A 79 8.39 3.46 -7.54
N PHE A 80 7.64 4.53 -7.72
CA PHE A 80 6.55 4.53 -8.70
C PHE A 80 7.03 4.11 -10.08
N THR A 81 6.38 3.09 -10.62
CA THR A 81 6.64 2.53 -11.95
C THR A 81 5.33 2.17 -12.64
N ASP A 82 5.32 2.23 -13.96
CA ASP A 82 4.23 1.74 -14.82
C ASP A 82 4.48 0.31 -15.32
N ASP A 83 5.64 -0.26 -15.00
CA ASP A 83 5.99 -1.64 -15.35
C ASP A 83 5.34 -2.63 -14.37
N LEU A 84 4.13 -3.06 -14.71
CA LEU A 84 3.32 -3.95 -13.86
C LEU A 84 3.92 -5.35 -13.73
N ASP A 85 4.62 -5.86 -14.73
CA ASP A 85 5.29 -7.15 -14.66
C ASP A 85 6.39 -7.12 -13.60
N LYS A 86 7.15 -6.03 -13.54
CA LYS A 86 8.17 -5.82 -12.53
C LYS A 86 7.56 -5.73 -11.12
N VAL A 87 6.44 -5.04 -10.96
CA VAL A 87 5.73 -4.97 -9.67
C VAL A 87 5.30 -6.36 -9.23
N SER A 88 4.69 -7.15 -10.11
CA SER A 88 4.27 -8.51 -9.82
C SER A 88 5.45 -9.39 -9.42
N ASP A 89 6.53 -9.37 -10.19
CA ASP A 89 7.73 -10.15 -9.91
C ASP A 89 8.32 -9.84 -8.54
N GLU A 90 8.48 -8.57 -8.21
CA GLU A 90 9.03 -8.14 -6.92
C GLU A 90 8.09 -8.45 -5.75
N LEU A 91 6.78 -8.25 -5.93
CA LEU A 91 5.77 -8.54 -4.91
C LEU A 91 5.78 -10.02 -4.52
N PHE A 92 5.83 -10.92 -5.51
CA PHE A 92 5.79 -12.37 -5.25
C PHE A 92 7.14 -12.98 -4.88
N LYS A 93 8.24 -12.23 -4.94
CA LYS A 93 9.56 -12.62 -4.41
C LYS A 93 9.74 -12.34 -2.93
N LEU A 94 8.90 -11.51 -2.31
CA LEU A 94 9.06 -11.12 -0.91
C LEU A 94 8.94 -12.34 0.01
N LYS A 95 9.81 -12.41 1.02
CA LYS A 95 9.89 -13.51 1.99
C LYS A 95 9.68 -12.99 3.40
N THR A 96 9.08 -13.81 4.25
CA THR A 96 8.79 -13.46 5.65
C THR A 96 9.97 -13.75 6.58
N GLY A 97 10.06 -12.94 7.66
CA GLY A 97 11.03 -13.10 8.76
C GLY A 97 11.15 -11.84 9.59
N GLY A 98 11.34 -11.95 10.90
CA GLY A 98 11.46 -10.79 11.81
C GLY A 98 10.20 -10.46 12.58
N SER A 99 10.25 -9.38 13.38
CA SER A 99 9.20 -9.04 14.35
C SER A 99 9.04 -7.55 14.66
N GLU A 100 9.58 -6.65 13.84
CA GLU A 100 9.57 -5.20 14.12
C GLU A 100 8.77 -4.45 13.04
N GLU A 101 7.46 -4.41 13.20
CA GLU A 101 6.50 -3.94 12.19
C GLU A 101 6.02 -2.51 12.49
N TYR A 102 6.66 -1.52 11.90
CA TYR A 102 6.38 -0.11 12.15
C TYR A 102 5.53 0.50 11.04
N CYS A 103 4.20 0.37 11.19
CA CYS A 103 3.23 0.88 10.21
C CYS A 103 3.33 2.40 9.99
N GLY A 104 3.44 3.16 11.07
CA GLY A 104 3.63 4.61 10.98
C GLY A 104 4.91 4.98 10.23
N ALA A 105 6.00 4.28 10.48
CA ALA A 105 7.29 4.53 9.84
C ALA A 105 7.25 4.24 8.33
N VAL A 106 6.67 3.12 7.90
CA VAL A 106 6.59 2.80 6.47
C VAL A 106 5.69 3.78 5.71
N MET A 107 4.57 4.17 6.29
CA MET A 107 3.71 5.18 5.68
C MET A 107 4.41 6.54 5.58
N ASP A 108 5.11 6.96 6.63
CA ASP A 108 5.87 8.21 6.63
C ASP A 108 6.94 8.22 5.53
N ARG A 109 7.69 7.11 5.39
CA ARG A 109 8.68 6.93 4.33
C ARG A 109 8.04 7.02 2.94
N ALA A 110 6.92 6.34 2.71
CA ALA A 110 6.20 6.39 1.45
C ALA A 110 5.73 7.80 1.10
N LEU A 111 5.25 8.57 2.09
CA LEU A 111 4.86 9.97 1.88
C LEU A 111 6.04 10.86 1.49
N LYS A 112 7.21 10.65 2.10
CA LYS A 112 8.40 11.51 1.91
C LYS A 112 9.20 11.16 0.66
N GLU A 113 9.34 9.87 0.36
CA GLU A 113 10.24 9.39 -0.69
C GLU A 113 9.58 9.35 -2.07
N LEU A 114 8.29 9.04 -2.13
CA LEU A 114 7.58 8.87 -3.40
C LEU A 114 7.22 10.22 -4.03
N LYS A 115 7.30 10.27 -5.35
CA LYS A 115 6.91 11.44 -6.15
C LYS A 115 5.42 11.42 -6.42
N TRP A 116 4.64 11.76 -5.41
CA TRP A 116 3.19 11.86 -5.53
C TRP A 116 2.79 13.03 -6.42
N ASN A 117 1.83 12.80 -7.30
CA ASN A 117 1.26 13.83 -8.18
C ASN A 117 0.25 14.69 -7.40
N THR A 118 0.74 15.61 -6.60
CA THR A 118 -0.08 16.51 -5.78
C THR A 118 -0.57 17.74 -6.55
N GLU A 119 -0.03 18.00 -7.74
CA GLU A 119 -0.41 19.14 -8.58
C GLU A 119 -1.70 18.88 -9.38
N ASN A 120 -1.98 17.60 -9.66
CA ASN A 120 -3.21 17.20 -10.33
C ASN A 120 -4.27 16.81 -9.29
N PRO A 121 -5.30 17.64 -9.03
CA PRO A 121 -6.33 17.34 -8.03
C PRO A 121 -7.20 16.13 -8.42
N ASP A 122 -7.23 15.75 -9.70
CA ASP A 122 -8.00 14.60 -10.19
C ASP A 122 -7.21 13.30 -10.13
N ALA A 123 -5.91 13.34 -9.82
CA ALA A 123 -5.11 12.14 -9.63
C ALA A 123 -5.57 11.37 -8.39
N LEU A 124 -5.87 10.08 -8.57
CA LEU A 124 -6.19 9.18 -7.46
C LEU A 124 -4.88 8.71 -6.82
N LYS A 125 -4.69 9.02 -5.54
CA LYS A 125 -3.48 8.70 -4.78
C LYS A 125 -3.84 7.84 -3.59
N LEU A 126 -3.37 6.58 -3.59
CA LEU A 126 -3.77 5.55 -2.64
C LEU A 126 -2.57 4.91 -1.97
N ILE A 127 -2.65 4.70 -0.67
CA ILE A 127 -1.82 3.77 0.08
C ILE A 127 -2.67 2.56 0.44
N PHE A 128 -2.14 1.36 0.19
CA PHE A 128 -2.65 0.10 0.73
C PHE A 128 -1.58 -0.47 1.65
N ILE A 129 -1.89 -0.57 2.94
CA ILE A 129 -0.99 -1.16 3.92
C ILE A 129 -1.58 -2.46 4.48
N ALA A 130 -0.81 -3.54 4.41
CA ALA A 130 -1.21 -4.87 4.85
C ALA A 130 -0.27 -5.40 5.94
N GLY A 131 -0.82 -5.95 7.00
CA GLY A 131 -0.05 -6.54 8.09
C GLY A 131 -0.95 -7.06 9.22
N ASN A 132 -0.33 -7.56 10.30
CA ASN A 132 -1.04 -8.23 11.38
C ASN A 132 -0.61 -7.83 12.80
N GLU A 133 0.26 -6.84 12.93
CA GLU A 133 0.73 -6.38 14.24
C GLU A 133 0.00 -5.10 14.68
N PRO A 134 0.21 -4.64 15.93
CA PRO A 134 -0.39 -3.39 16.37
C PRO A 134 -0.07 -2.22 15.45
N PHE A 135 -1.09 -1.56 14.93
CA PHE A 135 -0.94 -0.47 13.96
C PHE A 135 -0.16 0.73 14.54
N ASN A 136 -0.13 0.87 15.85
CA ASN A 136 0.57 1.93 16.57
C ASN A 136 1.98 1.54 17.06
N GLN A 137 2.52 0.40 16.62
CA GLN A 137 3.86 -0.03 17.02
C GLN A 137 4.94 0.92 16.48
N GLY A 138 5.99 1.14 17.28
CA GLY A 138 7.14 1.99 16.93
C GLY A 138 7.00 3.43 17.39
N ASN A 139 7.96 4.26 16.96
CA ASN A 139 8.10 5.65 17.42
C ASN A 139 7.40 6.68 16.54
N VAL A 140 6.90 6.26 15.38
CA VAL A 140 6.19 7.15 14.45
C VAL A 140 4.69 6.90 14.58
N PRO A 141 3.94 7.84 15.19
CA PRO A 141 2.49 7.70 15.33
C PRO A 141 1.80 7.70 13.96
N TYR A 142 0.87 6.76 13.75
CA TYR A 142 0.19 6.65 12.47
C TYR A 142 -0.78 7.80 12.18
N ALA A 143 -1.48 8.31 13.19
CA ALA A 143 -2.52 9.31 12.98
C ALA A 143 -1.99 10.63 12.37
N PRO A 144 -0.89 11.24 12.85
CA PRO A 144 -0.33 12.43 12.20
C PRO A 144 0.20 12.15 10.79
N VAL A 145 0.75 10.97 10.54
CA VAL A 145 1.23 10.57 9.21
C VAL A 145 0.07 10.51 8.22
N ILE A 146 -1.01 9.85 8.61
CA ILE A 146 -2.23 9.74 7.79
C ILE A 146 -2.81 11.13 7.51
N ALA A 147 -2.85 12.01 8.52
CA ALA A 147 -3.35 13.38 8.36
C ALA A 147 -2.53 14.17 7.34
N ARG A 148 -1.20 14.05 7.37
CA ARG A 148 -0.33 14.69 6.37
C ARG A 148 -0.57 14.14 4.96
N GLY A 149 -0.84 12.85 4.84
CA GLY A 149 -1.24 12.24 3.58
C GLY A 149 -2.54 12.81 3.04
N LEU A 150 -3.56 12.92 3.87
CA LEU A 150 -4.85 13.49 3.47
C LEU A 150 -4.74 14.94 2.99
N GLU A 151 -3.93 15.76 3.62
CA GLU A 151 -3.66 17.14 3.18
C GLU A 151 -3.11 17.19 1.75
N ARG A 152 -2.44 16.13 1.31
CA ARG A 152 -1.92 15.95 -0.04
C ARG A 152 -2.84 15.17 -0.96
N GLY A 153 -4.06 14.87 -0.52
CA GLY A 153 -5.04 14.08 -1.27
C GLY A 153 -4.72 12.59 -1.35
N ILE A 154 -3.91 12.07 -0.42
CA ILE A 154 -3.52 10.65 -0.36
C ILE A 154 -4.39 9.95 0.67
N THR A 155 -5.15 8.95 0.24
CA THR A 155 -5.98 8.13 1.13
C THR A 155 -5.24 6.88 1.58
N VAL A 156 -5.63 6.34 2.74
CA VAL A 156 -5.02 5.13 3.32
C VAL A 156 -6.08 4.05 3.45
N ASN A 157 -5.83 2.93 2.80
CA ASN A 157 -6.63 1.72 2.90
C ASN A 157 -5.84 0.69 3.71
N THR A 158 -6.46 0.05 4.68
CA THR A 158 -5.79 -0.89 5.57
C THR A 158 -6.32 -2.31 5.35
N ILE A 159 -5.41 -3.28 5.40
CA ILE A 159 -5.68 -4.70 5.25
C ILE A 159 -5.10 -5.41 6.47
N TYR A 160 -5.97 -5.75 7.42
CA TYR A 160 -5.55 -6.50 8.60
C TYR A 160 -5.52 -8.00 8.29
N CYS A 161 -4.38 -8.62 8.52
CA CYS A 161 -4.14 -10.04 8.24
C CYS A 161 -4.14 -10.80 9.57
N GLY A 162 -5.26 -11.42 9.91
CA GLY A 162 -5.47 -12.12 11.16
C GLY A 162 -6.94 -12.35 11.42
N SER A 163 -7.30 -12.80 12.63
CA SER A 163 -8.69 -13.04 13.00
C SER A 163 -9.46 -11.73 13.19
N ALA A 164 -10.68 -11.68 12.70
CA ALA A 164 -11.54 -10.49 12.79
C ALA A 164 -11.82 -10.05 14.25
N GLY A 165 -11.75 -10.98 15.20
CA GLY A 165 -11.93 -10.72 16.63
C GLY A 165 -10.67 -10.25 17.36
N ASP A 166 -9.53 -10.17 16.69
CA ASP A 166 -8.28 -9.71 17.30
C ASP A 166 -8.39 -8.24 17.70
N GLY A 167 -7.91 -7.91 18.92
CA GLY A 167 -7.92 -6.54 19.42
C GLY A 167 -7.13 -5.56 18.53
N ASP A 168 -6.08 -6.04 17.89
CA ASP A 168 -5.25 -5.23 16.99
C ASP A 168 -6.01 -4.72 15.76
N SER A 169 -7.04 -5.42 15.32
CA SER A 169 -7.86 -5.01 14.18
C SER A 169 -8.53 -3.65 14.38
N VAL A 170 -8.78 -3.24 15.62
CA VAL A 170 -9.45 -1.97 15.95
C VAL A 170 -8.63 -0.77 15.47
N LEU A 171 -7.31 -0.80 15.66
CA LEU A 171 -6.43 0.29 15.22
C LEU A 171 -6.27 0.33 13.71
N TRP A 172 -6.31 -0.82 13.03
CA TRP A 172 -6.31 -0.90 11.57
C TRP A 172 -7.58 -0.29 10.97
N LYS A 173 -8.74 -0.53 11.63
CA LYS A 173 -10.00 0.14 11.26
C LYS A 173 -9.93 1.65 11.49
N ASP A 174 -9.35 2.07 12.60
CA ASP A 174 -9.16 3.50 12.90
C ASP A 174 -8.26 4.18 11.87
N GLY A 175 -7.18 3.52 11.46
CA GLY A 175 -6.29 4.01 10.42
C GLY A 175 -6.99 4.23 9.08
N ALA A 176 -7.81 3.28 8.64
CA ALA A 176 -8.60 3.41 7.42
C ALA A 176 -9.60 4.57 7.52
N ARG A 177 -10.31 4.67 8.64
CA ARG A 177 -11.28 5.75 8.87
C ARG A 177 -10.60 7.12 8.84
N LYS A 178 -9.48 7.29 9.53
CA LYS A 178 -8.70 8.54 9.53
C LYS A 178 -8.11 8.86 8.17
N GLY A 179 -7.79 7.82 7.38
CA GLY A 179 -7.24 7.94 6.05
C GLY A 179 -8.27 8.08 4.94
N ASP A 180 -9.55 8.20 5.27
CA ASP A 180 -10.67 8.28 4.32
C ASP A 180 -10.70 7.09 3.33
N GLY A 181 -10.21 5.95 3.78
CA GLY A 181 -10.11 4.73 3.00
C GLY A 181 -10.97 3.59 3.53
N SER A 182 -10.74 2.40 2.99
CA SER A 182 -11.44 1.18 3.33
C SER A 182 -10.59 0.27 4.22
N PHE A 183 -11.25 -0.48 5.07
CA PHE A 183 -10.65 -1.55 5.88
C PHE A 183 -11.06 -2.92 5.32
N LEU A 184 -10.10 -3.83 5.21
CA LEU A 184 -10.35 -5.24 4.89
C LEU A 184 -9.68 -6.13 5.92
N ASN A 185 -10.32 -7.26 6.24
CA ASN A 185 -9.75 -8.31 7.06
C ASN A 185 -9.48 -9.56 6.20
N ILE A 186 -8.25 -10.07 6.26
CA ILE A 186 -7.86 -11.35 5.69
C ILE A 186 -7.58 -12.32 6.83
N ASP A 187 -8.39 -13.38 6.92
CA ASP A 187 -8.27 -14.42 7.94
C ASP A 187 -7.64 -15.69 7.34
N HIS A 188 -6.90 -16.45 8.16
CA HIS A 188 -6.36 -17.77 7.79
C HIS A 188 -7.40 -18.74 7.27
N ASN A 189 -8.64 -18.62 7.76
CA ASN A 189 -9.75 -19.50 7.41
C ASN A 189 -10.58 -18.99 6.23
N ALA A 190 -10.27 -17.79 5.72
CA ALA A 190 -10.95 -17.25 4.55
C ALA A 190 -10.38 -17.90 3.29
N ALA A 191 -11.25 -18.34 2.39
CA ALA A 191 -10.82 -18.74 1.06
C ALA A 191 -10.13 -17.54 0.38
N PRO A 192 -9.01 -17.78 -0.36
CA PRO A 192 -8.41 -16.71 -1.15
C PRO A 192 -9.49 -16.12 -2.08
N PRO A 193 -9.48 -14.80 -2.33
CA PRO A 193 -10.39 -14.23 -3.29
C PRO A 193 -10.21 -14.94 -4.62
N GLU A 194 -11.32 -15.38 -5.21
CA GLU A 194 -11.26 -16.01 -6.53
C GLU A 194 -10.70 -15.02 -7.56
N PRO A 195 -9.89 -15.51 -8.50
CA PRO A 195 -9.25 -14.68 -9.52
C PRO A 195 -10.24 -14.00 -10.47
#